data_2c332e0ac6d0711ee5b9efa8f1c966c0
#
_entry.id   2c332e0ac6d0711ee5b9efa8f1c966c0
#
_cell.length_a   1.000
_cell.length_b   1.000
_cell.length_c   1.000
_cell.angle_alpha   90.00
_cell.angle_beta   90.00
_cell.angle_gamma   90.00
#
_symmetry.space_group_name_H-M   'P 1'
#
loop_
_entity.id
_entity.type
_entity.pdbx_description
1 polymer ?
#
loop_
_entity_poly.entity_id
_entity_poly.type
_entity_poly.pdbx_seq_one_letter_code
_entity_poly.pdbx_strand_id
1 'polypeptide(L)'
;MILDKLLKFQKTMDIRFNDIEILKKSLIHKSFDNKVNNEKLEFLGDRVIGLVLSKTLLKIYPDEKEGIIDKKFANLVNKKMCKKIGDNLKLKNYMSLGDSYKGLKRSDEKI
;
A
#
# COMPACT_ATOMS: atom_id res chain seq x y z
N MET A 1 -2.60 16.41 -15.26
CA MET A 1 -2.38 14.95 -15.45
C MET A 1 -2.11 14.24 -14.13
N ILE A 2 -1.01 14.54 -13.44
CA ILE A 2 -0.77 13.94 -12.12
C ILE A 2 -1.86 14.35 -11.13
N LEU A 3 -2.21 15.63 -11.11
CA LEU A 3 -3.27 16.12 -10.23
C LEU A 3 -4.62 15.44 -10.49
N ASP A 4 -4.95 15.20 -11.75
CA ASP A 4 -6.19 14.51 -12.12
C ASP A 4 -6.22 13.06 -11.58
N LYS A 5 -5.08 12.35 -11.64
CA LYS A 5 -4.96 11.02 -11.08
C LYS A 5 -5.14 11.01 -9.56
N LEU A 6 -4.58 12.00 -8.87
CA LEU A 6 -4.68 12.11 -7.42
C LEU A 6 -6.11 12.43 -6.98
N LEU A 7 -6.80 13.30 -7.71
CA LEU A 7 -8.21 13.61 -7.45
C LEU A 7 -9.09 12.38 -7.69
N LYS A 8 -8.84 11.65 -8.77
CA LYS A 8 -9.56 10.42 -9.09
C LYS A 8 -9.31 9.35 -8.03
N PHE A 9 -8.08 9.21 -7.57
CA PHE A 9 -7.72 8.27 -6.49
C PHE A 9 -8.54 8.54 -5.24
N GLN A 10 -8.56 9.79 -4.79
CA GLN A 10 -9.30 10.18 -3.58
C GLN A 10 -10.80 9.91 -3.73
N LYS A 11 -11.35 10.21 -4.88
CA LYS A 11 -12.77 9.98 -5.16
C LYS A 11 -13.10 8.48 -5.15
N THR A 12 -12.28 7.68 -5.81
CA THR A 12 -12.47 6.23 -5.92
C THR A 12 -12.35 5.54 -4.57
N MET A 13 -11.38 5.96 -3.74
CA MET A 13 -11.13 5.38 -2.42
C MET A 13 -12.00 6.00 -1.32
N ASP A 14 -12.77 7.03 -1.65
CA ASP A 14 -13.59 7.78 -0.69
C ASP A 14 -12.76 8.31 0.49
N ILE A 15 -11.61 8.86 0.20
CA ILE A 15 -10.72 9.47 1.19
C ILE A 15 -10.27 10.85 0.70
N ARG A 16 -9.93 11.72 1.64
CA ARG A 16 -9.47 13.07 1.33
C ARG A 16 -8.19 13.36 2.09
N PHE A 17 -7.16 13.75 1.38
CA PHE A 17 -5.89 14.16 1.97
C PHE A 17 -5.89 15.66 2.23
N ASN A 18 -5.50 16.05 3.45
CA ASN A 18 -5.30 17.47 3.76
C ASN A 18 -4.08 18.03 3.01
N ASP A 19 -3.06 17.20 2.85
CA ASP A 19 -1.85 17.55 2.10
C ASP A 19 -1.70 16.58 0.92
N ILE A 20 -2.07 17.07 -0.27
CA ILE A 20 -2.03 16.28 -1.50
C ILE A 20 -0.61 15.86 -1.88
N GLU A 21 0.41 16.60 -1.44
CA GLU A 21 1.81 16.26 -1.72
C GLU A 21 2.22 14.96 -1.03
N ILE A 22 1.65 14.65 0.14
CA ILE A 22 1.90 13.39 0.83
C ILE A 22 1.32 12.23 0.02
N LEU A 23 0.10 12.36 -0.48
CA LEU A 23 -0.50 11.35 -1.35
C LEU A 23 0.33 11.16 -2.62
N LYS A 24 0.72 12.26 -3.26
CA LYS A 24 1.57 12.21 -4.47
C LYS A 24 2.86 11.43 -4.20
N LYS A 25 3.56 11.76 -3.13
CA LYS A 25 4.81 11.11 -2.75
C LYS A 25 4.61 9.62 -2.44
N SER A 26 3.50 9.25 -1.81
CA SER A 26 3.19 7.86 -1.46
C SER A 26 3.04 6.97 -2.70
N LEU A 27 2.73 7.54 -3.85
CA LEU A 27 2.51 6.83 -5.10
C LEU A 27 3.72 6.88 -6.05
N ILE A 28 4.84 7.47 -5.63
CA ILE A 28 6.07 7.53 -6.42
C ILE A 28 7.00 6.40 -6.02
N HIS A 29 7.25 5.47 -6.94
CA HIS A 29 8.23 4.40 -6.73
C HIS A 29 9.64 4.94 -6.97
N LYS A 30 10.64 4.38 -6.29
CA LYS A 30 12.04 4.78 -6.43
C LYS A 30 12.59 4.63 -7.86
N SER A 31 11.99 3.75 -8.66
CA SER A 31 12.37 3.58 -10.07
C SER A 31 12.02 4.80 -10.92
N PHE A 32 11.02 5.57 -10.51
CA PHE A 32 10.61 6.80 -11.19
C PHE A 32 11.43 8.00 -10.73
N ASP A 33 11.63 8.14 -9.42
CA ASP A 33 12.41 9.22 -8.82
C ASP A 33 13.22 8.67 -7.65
N ASN A 34 14.55 8.65 -7.78
CA ASN A 34 15.42 8.09 -6.77
C ASN A 34 15.55 8.97 -5.52
N LYS A 35 15.16 10.23 -5.59
CA LYS A 35 15.28 11.17 -4.47
C LYS A 35 13.97 11.41 -3.75
N VAL A 36 12.90 11.66 -4.50
CA VAL A 36 11.56 11.89 -3.96
C VAL A 36 10.69 10.70 -4.30
N ASN A 37 10.45 9.85 -3.32
CA ASN A 37 9.70 8.60 -3.48
C ASN A 37 9.07 8.15 -2.17
N ASN A 38 8.42 7.01 -2.19
CA ASN A 38 7.62 6.51 -1.08
C ASN A 38 8.38 5.61 -0.09
N GLU A 39 9.69 5.44 -0.22
CA GLU A 39 10.43 4.48 0.63
C GLU A 39 10.21 4.72 2.14
N LYS A 40 10.34 5.97 2.59
CA LYS A 40 10.16 6.29 4.01
C LYS A 40 8.70 6.19 4.44
N LEU A 41 7.77 6.55 3.56
CA LEU A 41 6.33 6.40 3.83
C LEU A 41 5.94 4.93 3.91
N GLU A 42 6.52 4.08 3.08
CA GLU A 42 6.33 2.63 3.13
C GLU A 42 6.80 2.07 4.47
N PHE A 43 7.99 2.49 4.92
CA PHE A 43 8.53 2.09 6.22
C PHE A 43 7.56 2.44 7.36
N LEU A 44 7.07 3.67 7.37
CA LEU A 44 6.13 4.11 8.39
C LEU A 44 4.77 3.40 8.25
N GLY A 45 4.29 3.28 7.02
CA GLY A 45 3.01 2.63 6.72
C GLY A 45 2.95 1.18 7.20
N ASP A 46 4.03 0.43 7.06
CA ASP A 46 4.14 -0.92 7.57
C ASP A 46 3.86 -0.98 9.07
N ARG A 47 4.43 -0.05 9.84
CA ARG A 47 4.23 -0.01 11.30
C ARG A 47 2.82 0.42 11.66
N VAL A 48 2.26 1.35 10.92
CA VAL A 48 0.87 1.80 11.13
C VAL A 48 -0.10 0.66 10.88
N ILE A 49 0.04 -0.04 9.75
CA ILE A 49 -0.80 -1.21 9.45
C ILE A 49 -0.65 -2.28 10.52
N GLY A 50 0.59 -2.55 10.94
CA GLY A 50 0.87 -3.53 11.98
C GLY A 50 0.15 -3.20 13.29
N LEU A 51 0.19 -1.94 13.70
CA LEU A 51 -0.48 -1.49 14.93
C LEU A 51 -2.00 -1.60 14.81
N VAL A 52 -2.58 -1.13 13.71
CA VAL A 52 -4.02 -1.15 13.50
C VAL A 52 -4.55 -2.59 13.46
N LEU A 53 -3.88 -3.47 12.73
CA LEU A 53 -4.29 -4.88 12.62
C LEU A 53 -4.10 -5.62 13.94
N SER A 54 -3.03 -5.37 14.67
CA SER A 54 -2.81 -5.96 15.99
C SER A 54 -3.93 -5.59 16.96
N LYS A 55 -4.26 -4.31 17.01
CA LYS A 55 -5.36 -3.81 17.85
C LYS A 55 -6.69 -4.45 17.46
N THR A 56 -6.96 -4.54 16.17
CA THR A 56 -8.19 -5.13 15.64
C THR A 56 -8.30 -6.62 15.99
N LEU A 57 -7.20 -7.37 15.84
CA LEU A 57 -7.17 -8.78 16.19
C LEU A 57 -7.43 -9.03 17.68
N LEU A 58 -6.83 -8.21 18.54
CA LEU A 58 -7.08 -8.30 19.99
C LEU A 58 -8.53 -8.02 20.33
N LYS A 59 -9.17 -7.13 19.60
CA LYS A 59 -10.58 -6.80 19.79
C LYS A 59 -11.51 -7.93 19.33
N ILE A 60 -11.18 -8.55 18.18
CA ILE A 60 -12.01 -9.62 17.60
C ILE A 60 -11.80 -10.95 18.34
N TYR A 61 -10.57 -11.23 18.78
CA TYR A 61 -10.19 -12.48 19.41
C TYR A 61 -9.62 -12.26 20.82
N PRO A 62 -10.42 -11.71 21.76
CA PRO A 62 -9.89 -11.32 23.07
C PRO A 62 -9.42 -12.52 23.94
N ASP A 63 -9.95 -13.72 23.67
CA ASP A 63 -9.65 -14.90 24.46
C ASP A 63 -8.60 -15.82 23.81
N GLU A 64 -8.10 -15.47 22.63
CA GLU A 64 -7.09 -16.25 21.93
C GLU A 64 -5.69 -16.06 22.53
N LYS A 65 -4.87 -17.10 22.43
CA LYS A 65 -3.48 -17.06 22.85
C LYS A 65 -2.66 -16.23 21.85
N GLU A 66 -1.60 -15.59 22.37
CA GLU A 66 -0.70 -14.74 21.58
C GLU A 66 -0.17 -15.44 20.32
N GLY A 67 0.27 -16.71 20.43
CA GLY A 67 0.82 -17.44 19.29
C GLY A 67 -0.19 -17.60 18.14
N ILE A 68 -1.47 -17.76 18.46
CA ILE A 68 -2.52 -17.88 17.45
C ILE A 68 -2.82 -16.51 16.82
N ILE A 69 -2.86 -15.47 17.63
CA ILE A 69 -3.05 -14.11 17.15
C ILE A 69 -1.90 -13.70 16.23
N ASP A 70 -0.67 -14.06 16.59
CA ASP A 70 0.51 -13.77 15.78
C ASP A 70 0.45 -14.46 14.41
N LYS A 71 -0.02 -15.69 14.35
CA LYS A 71 -0.22 -16.39 13.09
C LYS A 71 -1.28 -15.71 12.21
N LYS A 72 -2.36 -15.26 12.82
CA LYS A 72 -3.41 -14.50 12.10
C LYS A 72 -2.84 -13.19 11.56
N PHE A 73 -2.04 -12.49 12.35
CA PHE A 73 -1.36 -11.26 11.95
C PHE A 73 -0.44 -11.52 10.75
N ALA A 74 0.41 -12.53 10.82
CA ALA A 74 1.34 -12.86 9.74
C ALA A 74 0.62 -13.17 8.43
N ASN A 75 -0.55 -13.79 8.48
CA ASN A 75 -1.36 -14.07 7.29
C ASN A 75 -1.96 -12.80 6.67
N LEU A 76 -2.10 -11.74 7.44
CA LEU A 76 -2.67 -10.48 6.95
C LEU A 76 -1.63 -9.49 6.44
N VAL A 77 -0.41 -9.51 6.98
CA VAL A 77 0.62 -8.49 6.70
C VAL A 77 1.77 -8.97 5.82
N ASN A 78 1.65 -10.11 5.17
CA ASN A 78 2.70 -10.59 4.28
C ASN A 78 2.65 -9.92 2.90
N LYS A 79 3.76 -10.04 2.15
CA LYS A 79 3.88 -9.44 0.80
C LYS A 79 2.78 -9.89 -0.15
N LYS A 80 2.42 -11.18 -0.09
CA LYS A 80 1.41 -11.76 -0.97
C LYS A 80 0.05 -11.11 -0.75
N MET A 81 -0.35 -10.91 0.50
CA MET A 81 -1.61 -10.27 0.85
C MET A 81 -1.61 -8.79 0.47
N CYS A 82 -0.52 -8.08 0.76
CA CYS A 82 -0.38 -6.67 0.37
C CYS A 82 -0.48 -6.49 -1.15
N LYS A 83 0.18 -7.36 -1.92
CA LYS A 83 0.09 -7.35 -3.38
C LYS A 83 -1.33 -7.59 -3.85
N LYS A 84 -2.02 -8.57 -3.27
CA LYS A 84 -3.41 -8.89 -3.61
C LYS A 84 -4.34 -7.69 -3.38
N ILE A 85 -4.20 -7.03 -2.24
CA ILE A 85 -5.02 -5.85 -1.92
C ILE A 85 -4.68 -4.70 -2.86
N GLY A 86 -3.39 -4.44 -3.10
CA GLY A 86 -2.95 -3.41 -4.03
C GLY A 86 -3.49 -3.63 -5.45
N ASP A 87 -3.49 -4.87 -5.92
CA ASP A 87 -4.05 -5.22 -7.24
C ASP A 87 -5.57 -5.02 -7.27
N ASN A 88 -6.28 -5.41 -6.21
CA ASN A 88 -7.72 -5.21 -6.10
C ASN A 88 -8.09 -3.73 -6.11
N LEU A 89 -7.28 -2.88 -5.48
CA LEU A 89 -7.46 -1.44 -5.45
C LEU A 89 -6.94 -0.76 -6.72
N LYS A 90 -6.30 -1.51 -7.61
CA LYS A 90 -5.71 -1.01 -8.86
C LYS A 90 -4.70 0.11 -8.61
N LEU A 91 -3.90 0.00 -7.54
CA LEU A 91 -2.93 1.02 -7.14
C LEU A 91 -1.90 1.32 -8.23
N LYS A 92 -1.53 0.32 -9.04
CA LYS A 92 -0.58 0.51 -10.14
C LYS A 92 -1.03 1.55 -11.15
N ASN A 93 -2.35 1.74 -11.31
CA ASN A 93 -2.89 2.75 -12.22
C ASN A 93 -2.63 4.18 -11.75
N TYR A 94 -2.33 4.36 -10.48
CA TYR A 94 -2.07 5.66 -9.87
C TYR A 94 -0.60 5.89 -9.56
N MET A 95 0.23 4.85 -9.61
CA MET A 95 1.64 4.93 -9.25
C MET A 95 2.49 5.49 -10.39
N SER A 96 3.52 6.25 -10.02
CA SER A 96 4.58 6.67 -10.92
C SER A 96 5.70 5.64 -10.86
N LEU A 97 5.94 4.97 -11.97
CA LEU A 97 6.93 3.89 -12.11
C LEU A 97 7.93 4.22 -13.21
N GLY A 98 9.19 3.79 -13.04
CA GLY A 98 10.21 3.89 -14.08
C GLY A 98 9.91 2.92 -15.23
N ASP A 99 10.47 3.20 -16.40
CA ASP A 99 10.18 2.44 -17.63
C ASP A 99 10.55 0.96 -17.52
N SER A 100 11.69 0.64 -16.91
CA SER A 100 12.11 -0.75 -16.69
C SER A 100 11.12 -1.50 -15.78
N TYR A 101 10.63 -0.84 -14.77
CA TYR A 101 9.65 -1.41 -13.84
C TYR A 101 8.29 -1.60 -14.49
N LYS A 102 7.90 -0.69 -15.38
CA LYS A 102 6.67 -0.84 -16.17
C LYS A 102 6.75 -2.07 -17.07
N GLY A 103 7.92 -2.35 -17.64
CA GLY A 103 8.16 -3.56 -18.44
C GLY A 103 7.97 -4.84 -17.62
N LEU A 104 8.53 -4.90 -16.43
CA LEU A 104 8.36 -6.01 -15.49
C LEU A 104 6.89 -6.18 -15.10
N LYS A 105 6.19 -5.08 -14.89
CA LYS A 105 4.76 -5.09 -14.60
C LYS A 105 3.95 -5.77 -15.69
N ARG A 106 4.24 -5.47 -16.96
CA ARG A 106 3.57 -6.11 -18.10
C ARG A 106 3.82 -7.61 -18.12
N SER A 107 5.04 -8.02 -17.81
CA SER A 107 5.43 -9.41 -17.71
C SER A 107 4.62 -10.14 -16.62
N ASP A 108 4.49 -9.51 -15.45
CA ASP A 108 3.73 -10.05 -14.33
C ASP A 108 2.25 -10.18 -14.65
N GLU A 109 1.70 -9.28 -15.43
CA GLU A 109 0.29 -9.32 -15.82
C GLU A 109 -0.05 -10.51 -16.71
N LYS A 110 0.94 -11.11 -17.37
CA LYS A 110 0.77 -12.28 -18.24
C LYS A 110 0.81 -13.60 -17.47
N ILE A 111 1.27 -13.56 -16.25
CA ILE A 111 1.35 -14.73 -15.37
C ILE A 111 0.09 -14.87 -14.53
#